data_137d04fe2cfc3b93707d8ff0a22e6cc1
#
_entry.id   137d04fe2cfc3b93707d8ff0a22e6cc1
#
_cell.length_a   1.000
_cell.length_b   1.000
_cell.length_c   1.000
_cell.angle_alpha   90.00
_cell.angle_beta   90.00
_cell.angle_gamma   90.00
#
_symmetry.space_group_name_H-M   'P 1'
#
loop_
_entity.id
_entity.type
_entity.pdbx_description
1 polymer ?
#
loop_
_entity_poly.entity_id
_entity_poly.type
_entity_poly.pdbx_seq_one_letter_code
_entity_poly.pdbx_strand_id
1 'polypeptide(L)'
;MDISIKQLLVPTLSASGEQHKPHHIAYTDWGNPNNPNVIVCVHGLTRNCRDFDFLAQALQADFRIISVDVVGRGQSDWLEHAQDYDFYPLYLSDALALVTHIQSQYQQRITLNWIGTSMGGLIGMVLAIQPDLPVTLNKLVMSDIGPLIPATALKRIADYVGKDPRFENFAAFKAYMKAISVTFGPLTEEQWTHMAIHSAREYADGTYGFRYDPKIAYSFKAHEITDIDLWQQWDQLTVPTLVLRGVESDVLSVQTAAQMQIRGPKAQIVELPGIGHSPMLMDDHQIRIVRDFIKAS
;
A
#
# COMPACT_ATOMS: atom_id res chain seq x y z
N MET A 1 -0.85 0.79 21.16
CA MET A 1 0.44 1.52 21.26
C MET A 1 0.32 2.83 20.52
N ASP A 2 0.69 3.92 21.18
CA ASP A 2 0.80 5.23 20.52
C ASP A 2 2.12 5.31 19.77
N ILE A 3 2.09 5.02 18.48
CA ILE A 3 3.23 5.30 17.60
C ILE A 3 3.10 6.71 17.05
N SER A 4 4.17 7.49 17.10
CA SER A 4 4.18 8.84 16.55
C SER A 4 4.16 8.81 15.02
N ILE A 5 3.34 9.69 14.43
CA ILE A 5 3.35 9.95 12.99
C ILE A 5 4.42 10.99 12.70
N LYS A 6 5.29 10.68 11.75
CA LYS A 6 6.28 11.60 11.18
C LYS A 6 5.79 12.11 9.83
N GLN A 7 6.33 13.23 9.38
CA GLN A 7 5.99 13.83 8.09
C GLN A 7 7.25 14.14 7.30
N LEU A 8 7.17 13.97 5.99
CA LEU A 8 8.20 14.35 5.03
C LEU A 8 7.58 15.26 3.98
N LEU A 9 8.15 16.46 3.81
CA LEU A 9 7.77 17.37 2.73
C LEU A 9 8.41 16.91 1.43
N VAL A 10 7.59 16.68 0.41
CA VAL A 10 8.02 16.22 -0.91
C VAL A 10 7.50 17.14 -2.02
N PRO A 11 8.22 17.25 -3.16
CA PRO A 11 7.72 18.00 -4.32
C PRO A 11 6.47 17.35 -4.89
N THR A 12 5.48 18.15 -5.28
CA THR A 12 4.31 17.64 -6.01
C THR A 12 4.60 17.67 -7.51
N LEU A 13 4.76 16.48 -8.10
CA LEU A 13 4.78 16.33 -9.55
C LEU A 13 3.35 16.42 -10.09
N SER A 14 3.18 17.16 -11.19
CA SER A 14 1.91 17.41 -11.83
C SER A 14 1.89 16.79 -13.24
N ALA A 15 0.74 16.26 -13.63
CA ALA A 15 0.50 15.76 -14.99
C ALA A 15 0.58 16.88 -16.04
N SER A 16 0.26 18.12 -15.67
CA SER A 16 0.34 19.29 -16.56
C SER A 16 1.78 19.81 -16.74
N GLY A 17 2.73 19.36 -15.90
CA GLY A 17 4.08 19.93 -15.84
C GLY A 17 4.15 21.27 -15.12
N GLU A 18 3.05 21.78 -14.58
CA GLU A 18 3.02 22.99 -13.75
C GLU A 18 3.66 22.69 -12.38
N GLN A 19 4.27 23.72 -11.80
CA GLN A 19 4.86 23.61 -10.47
C GLN A 19 3.78 23.77 -9.41
N HIS A 20 3.40 22.69 -8.75
CA HIS A 20 2.46 22.67 -7.65
C HIS A 20 3.17 22.86 -6.30
N LYS A 21 2.41 23.25 -5.26
CA LYS A 21 2.93 23.35 -3.91
C LYS A 21 3.39 21.97 -3.42
N PRO A 22 4.54 21.89 -2.73
CA PRO A 22 4.96 20.65 -2.08
C PRO A 22 3.87 20.16 -1.12
N HIS A 23 3.84 18.85 -0.91
CA HIS A 23 2.91 18.20 0.00
C HIS A 23 3.65 17.35 1.04
N HIS A 24 3.00 17.08 2.17
CA HIS A 24 3.53 16.18 3.18
C HIS A 24 3.01 14.75 2.95
N ILE A 25 3.92 13.79 3.00
CA ILE A 25 3.60 12.39 3.22
C ILE A 25 3.86 12.04 4.68
N ALA A 26 2.90 11.35 5.30
CA ALA A 26 2.98 10.92 6.69
C ALA A 26 3.44 9.46 6.77
N TYR A 27 4.15 9.08 7.83
CA TYR A 27 4.59 7.70 8.03
C TYR A 27 4.78 7.38 9.50
N THR A 28 4.66 6.09 9.85
CA THR A 28 5.08 5.54 11.14
C THR A 28 6.49 4.98 11.03
N ASP A 29 7.23 4.96 12.15
CA ASP A 29 8.62 4.51 12.21
C ASP A 29 8.81 3.61 13.44
N TRP A 30 8.96 2.30 13.21
CA TRP A 30 9.02 1.27 14.24
C TRP A 30 10.41 0.67 14.32
N GLY A 31 10.75 0.20 15.52
CA GLY A 31 12.01 -0.49 15.77
C GLY A 31 13.19 0.45 16.02
N ASN A 32 14.40 -0.08 15.87
CA ASN A 32 15.63 0.69 16.09
C ASN A 32 15.93 1.59 14.87
N PRO A 33 15.95 2.92 15.01
CA PRO A 33 16.22 3.84 13.90
C PRO A 33 17.62 3.69 13.28
N ASN A 34 18.54 3.03 13.97
CA ASN A 34 19.90 2.76 13.47
C ASN A 34 20.03 1.40 12.77
N ASN A 35 18.96 0.61 12.71
CA ASN A 35 19.01 -0.69 12.04
C ASN A 35 19.03 -0.50 10.50
N PRO A 36 20.10 -0.90 9.78
CA PRO A 36 20.20 -0.72 8.33
C PRO A 36 19.33 -1.70 7.53
N ASN A 37 18.72 -2.69 8.20
CA ASN A 37 17.74 -3.59 7.58
C ASN A 37 16.35 -2.95 7.70
N VAL A 38 15.91 -2.30 6.65
CA VAL A 38 14.68 -1.50 6.63
C VAL A 38 13.58 -2.24 5.87
N ILE A 39 12.36 -2.15 6.37
CA ILE A 39 11.14 -2.53 5.65
C ILE A 39 10.33 -1.27 5.40
N VAL A 40 9.94 -1.03 4.15
CA VAL A 40 8.94 -0.02 3.80
C VAL A 40 7.63 -0.73 3.48
N CYS A 41 6.55 -0.32 4.16
CA CYS A 41 5.21 -0.85 3.97
C CYS A 41 4.31 0.20 3.31
N VAL A 42 3.59 -0.18 2.25
CA VAL A 42 2.71 0.72 1.49
C VAL A 42 1.34 0.08 1.26
N HIS A 43 0.32 0.79 1.66
CA HIS A 43 -1.07 0.33 1.70
C HIS A 43 -1.79 0.34 0.34
N GLY A 44 -2.97 -0.26 0.30
CA GLY A 44 -3.86 -0.26 -0.85
C GLY A 44 -4.57 1.09 -1.08
N LEU A 45 -5.31 1.19 -2.17
CA LEU A 45 -5.85 2.42 -2.76
C LEU A 45 -6.56 3.37 -1.76
N THR A 46 -7.42 2.83 -0.89
CA THR A 46 -8.24 3.62 0.06
C THR A 46 -7.84 3.42 1.52
N ARG A 47 -6.68 2.77 1.74
CA ARG A 47 -6.21 2.39 3.06
C ARG A 47 -5.19 3.40 3.61
N ASN A 48 -4.50 3.04 4.68
CA ASN A 48 -3.51 3.88 5.36
C ASN A 48 -2.39 3.05 5.99
N CYS A 49 -1.33 3.72 6.44
CA CYS A 49 -0.12 3.11 7.00
C CYS A 49 -0.38 2.22 8.23
N ARG A 50 -1.46 2.48 8.97
CA ARG A 50 -1.76 1.78 10.22
C ARG A 50 -2.30 0.35 9.99
N ASP A 51 -2.57 -0.03 8.73
CA ASP A 51 -2.87 -1.41 8.36
C ASP A 51 -1.70 -2.36 8.65
N PHE A 52 -0.48 -1.84 8.71
CA PHE A 52 0.73 -2.60 8.97
C PHE A 52 1.17 -2.65 10.42
N ASP A 53 0.42 -2.09 11.36
CA ASP A 53 0.83 -2.01 12.77
C ASP A 53 1.10 -3.38 13.41
N PHE A 54 0.25 -4.38 13.11
CA PHE A 54 0.43 -5.76 13.63
C PHE A 54 1.70 -6.41 13.06
N LEU A 55 1.94 -6.23 11.77
CA LEU A 55 3.16 -6.70 11.10
C LEU A 55 4.41 -5.99 11.67
N ALA A 56 4.34 -4.65 11.80
CA ALA A 56 5.43 -3.85 12.30
C ALA A 56 5.78 -4.22 13.76
N GLN A 57 4.76 -4.40 14.60
CA GLN A 57 4.96 -4.85 15.98
C GLN A 57 5.67 -6.21 16.05
N ALA A 58 5.33 -7.13 15.17
CA ALA A 58 5.93 -8.47 15.14
C ALA A 58 7.38 -8.47 14.62
N LEU A 59 7.75 -7.52 13.76
CA LEU A 59 9.06 -7.50 13.09
C LEU A 59 10.05 -6.47 13.63
N GLN A 60 9.62 -5.50 14.46
CA GLN A 60 10.44 -4.37 14.91
C GLN A 60 11.68 -4.74 15.71
N ALA A 61 11.76 -5.96 16.26
CA ALA A 61 12.95 -6.44 16.95
C ALA A 61 14.13 -6.69 15.99
N ASP A 62 13.83 -7.06 14.75
CA ASP A 62 14.82 -7.46 13.73
C ASP A 62 15.03 -6.38 12.66
N PHE A 63 14.04 -5.50 12.46
CA PHE A 63 14.02 -4.53 11.37
C PHE A 63 13.60 -3.14 11.87
N ARG A 64 13.98 -2.11 11.12
CA ARG A 64 13.30 -0.81 11.17
C ARG A 64 12.17 -0.82 10.15
N ILE A 65 10.93 -0.52 10.56
CA ILE A 65 9.76 -0.58 9.67
C ILE A 65 9.16 0.82 9.51
N ILE A 66 9.06 1.24 8.26
CA ILE A 66 8.46 2.52 7.86
C ILE A 66 7.16 2.20 7.13
N SER A 67 6.02 2.57 7.69
CA SER A 67 4.74 2.41 7.01
C SER A 67 4.22 3.79 6.60
N VAL A 68 4.03 4.02 5.30
CA VAL A 68 3.70 5.35 4.75
C VAL A 68 2.22 5.46 4.39
N ASP A 69 1.66 6.63 4.68
CA ASP A 69 0.40 7.07 4.08
C ASP A 69 0.71 7.68 2.71
N VAL A 70 0.21 7.06 1.64
CA VAL A 70 0.30 7.61 0.29
C VAL A 70 -0.50 8.92 0.22
N VAL A 71 -0.03 9.90 -0.54
CA VAL A 71 -0.69 11.20 -0.69
C VAL A 71 -2.20 11.07 -0.91
N GLY A 72 -2.97 11.88 -0.21
CA GLY A 72 -4.45 11.83 -0.21
C GLY A 72 -5.05 10.77 0.71
N ARG A 73 -4.25 10.05 1.50
CA ARG A 73 -4.73 9.01 2.43
C ARG A 73 -4.14 9.22 3.82
N GLY A 74 -4.81 8.68 4.82
CA GLY A 74 -4.34 8.73 6.20
C GLY A 74 -4.12 10.16 6.69
N GLN A 75 -2.90 10.44 7.11
CA GLN A 75 -2.46 11.76 7.59
C GLN A 75 -1.56 12.51 6.60
N SER A 76 -1.38 11.98 5.39
CA SER A 76 -0.76 12.70 4.28
C SER A 76 -1.68 13.80 3.73
N ASP A 77 -1.09 14.83 3.14
CA ASP A 77 -1.83 15.94 2.57
C ASP A 77 -2.76 15.49 1.44
N TRP A 78 -3.84 16.22 1.25
CA TRP A 78 -4.74 16.09 0.12
C TRP A 78 -4.30 17.06 -0.98
N LEU A 79 -4.30 16.58 -2.23
CA LEU A 79 -3.90 17.40 -3.37
C LEU A 79 -5.01 18.41 -3.74
N GLU A 80 -4.59 19.54 -4.25
CA GLU A 80 -5.50 20.59 -4.72
C GLU A 80 -6.26 20.12 -5.97
N HIS A 81 -5.57 19.49 -6.91
CA HIS A 81 -6.10 19.08 -8.21
C HIS A 81 -6.35 17.58 -8.30
N ALA A 82 -7.57 17.20 -8.67
CA ALA A 82 -7.97 15.79 -8.75
C ALA A 82 -7.18 15.00 -9.80
N GLN A 83 -6.80 15.63 -10.92
CA GLN A 83 -6.02 15.02 -11.99
C GLN A 83 -4.63 14.57 -11.56
N ASP A 84 -4.05 15.16 -10.50
CA ASP A 84 -2.74 14.78 -10.03
C ASP A 84 -2.75 13.38 -9.38
N TYR A 85 -3.89 12.91 -8.89
CA TYR A 85 -4.05 11.53 -8.41
C TYR A 85 -4.02 10.47 -9.52
N ASP A 86 -4.21 10.87 -10.77
CA ASP A 86 -4.12 9.99 -11.95
C ASP A 86 -2.70 9.93 -12.53
N PHE A 87 -1.81 10.74 -12.02
CA PHE A 87 -0.43 10.84 -12.47
C PHE A 87 0.47 9.86 -11.72
N TYR A 88 0.59 8.62 -12.20
CA TYR A 88 1.38 7.57 -11.58
C TYR A 88 2.83 7.97 -11.21
N PRO A 89 3.56 8.79 -12.01
CA PRO A 89 4.89 9.28 -11.63
C PRO A 89 4.93 10.04 -10.30
N LEU A 90 3.82 10.64 -9.84
CA LEU A 90 3.76 11.27 -8.52
C LEU A 90 3.99 10.24 -7.40
N TYR A 91 3.28 9.12 -7.44
CA TYR A 91 3.41 8.07 -6.41
C TYR A 91 4.82 7.46 -6.38
N LEU A 92 5.44 7.32 -7.56
CA LEU A 92 6.82 6.86 -7.66
C LEU A 92 7.81 7.90 -7.12
N SER A 93 7.58 9.18 -7.40
CA SER A 93 8.39 10.29 -6.89
C SER A 93 8.34 10.35 -5.36
N ASP A 94 7.15 10.21 -4.77
CA ASP A 94 6.99 10.19 -3.32
C ASP A 94 7.70 8.99 -2.68
N ALA A 95 7.60 7.81 -3.30
CA ALA A 95 8.31 6.61 -2.86
C ALA A 95 9.82 6.78 -2.92
N LEU A 96 10.36 7.36 -4.00
CA LEU A 96 11.79 7.67 -4.16
C LEU A 96 12.26 8.70 -3.13
N ALA A 97 11.47 9.75 -2.90
CA ALA A 97 11.76 10.78 -1.90
C ALA A 97 11.81 10.18 -0.48
N LEU A 98 10.86 9.30 -0.14
CA LEU A 98 10.84 8.59 1.14
C LEU A 98 12.09 7.71 1.30
N VAL A 99 12.40 6.88 0.31
CA VAL A 99 13.57 5.98 0.34
C VAL A 99 14.87 6.78 0.44
N THR A 100 14.99 7.89 -0.29
CA THR A 100 16.14 8.81 -0.24
C THR A 100 16.26 9.46 1.14
N HIS A 101 15.14 9.92 1.71
CA HIS A 101 15.11 10.47 3.06
C HIS A 101 15.55 9.46 4.10
N ILE A 102 15.07 8.20 4.02
CA ILE A 102 15.49 7.14 4.94
C ILE A 102 16.99 6.86 4.78
N GLN A 103 17.47 6.69 3.54
CA GLN A 103 18.90 6.45 3.25
C GLN A 103 19.78 7.57 3.81
N SER A 104 19.37 8.83 3.74
CA SER A 104 20.16 9.98 4.21
C SER A 104 20.43 9.95 5.70
N GLN A 105 19.72 9.14 6.48
CA GLN A 105 19.92 8.95 7.91
C GLN A 105 21.05 7.96 8.24
N TYR A 106 21.63 7.31 7.23
CA TYR A 106 22.69 6.31 7.39
C TYR A 106 23.93 6.69 6.59
N GLN A 107 25.11 6.39 7.17
CA GLN A 107 26.38 6.56 6.46
C GLN A 107 26.63 5.45 5.42
N GLN A 108 26.10 4.26 5.66
CA GLN A 108 26.20 3.12 4.75
C GLN A 108 24.90 2.93 3.96
N ARG A 109 24.99 2.24 2.82
CA ARG A 109 23.82 1.88 2.03
C ARG A 109 22.96 0.89 2.80
N ILE A 110 21.66 1.19 2.97
CA ILE A 110 20.72 0.33 3.68
C ILE A 110 20.25 -0.83 2.80
N THR A 111 19.85 -1.92 3.45
CA THR A 111 19.13 -3.02 2.82
C THR A 111 17.64 -2.78 2.99
N LEU A 112 16.94 -2.57 1.87
CA LEU A 112 15.51 -2.27 1.84
C LEU A 112 14.73 -3.52 1.46
N ASN A 113 13.67 -3.81 2.22
CA ASN A 113 12.62 -4.72 1.82
C ASN A 113 11.34 -3.90 1.62
N TRP A 114 10.57 -4.20 0.57
CA TRP A 114 9.31 -3.52 0.29
C TRP A 114 8.15 -4.47 0.48
N ILE A 115 7.13 -4.04 1.21
CA ILE A 115 5.87 -4.76 1.39
C ILE A 115 4.75 -3.85 0.92
N GLY A 116 4.06 -4.25 -0.13
CA GLY A 116 2.97 -3.46 -0.69
C GLY A 116 1.68 -4.24 -0.82
N THR A 117 0.57 -3.66 -0.34
CA THR A 117 -0.77 -4.20 -0.56
C THR A 117 -1.38 -3.54 -1.79
N SER A 118 -1.86 -4.34 -2.76
CA SER A 118 -2.57 -3.82 -3.94
C SER A 118 -1.77 -2.68 -4.61
N MET A 119 -2.27 -1.46 -4.66
CA MET A 119 -1.57 -0.27 -5.18
C MET A 119 -0.14 -0.14 -4.63
N GLY A 120 0.07 -0.38 -3.34
CA GLY A 120 1.41 -0.33 -2.73
C GLY A 120 2.37 -1.37 -3.28
N GLY A 121 1.86 -2.53 -3.71
CA GLY A 121 2.62 -3.56 -4.41
C GLY A 121 3.05 -3.10 -5.82
N LEU A 122 2.16 -2.43 -6.55
CA LEU A 122 2.47 -1.86 -7.87
C LEU A 122 3.53 -0.75 -7.78
N ILE A 123 3.43 0.13 -6.77
CA ILE A 123 4.44 1.17 -6.51
C ILE A 123 5.80 0.51 -6.27
N GLY A 124 5.85 -0.55 -5.42
CA GLY A 124 7.07 -1.30 -5.15
C GLY A 124 7.64 -2.00 -6.38
N MET A 125 6.78 -2.58 -7.21
CA MET A 125 7.16 -3.22 -8.47
C MET A 125 7.85 -2.24 -9.41
N VAL A 126 7.28 -1.05 -9.61
CA VAL A 126 7.85 -0.04 -10.50
C VAL A 126 9.07 0.65 -9.87
N LEU A 127 9.10 0.82 -8.55
CA LEU A 127 10.28 1.30 -7.84
C LEU A 127 11.46 0.33 -8.02
N ALA A 128 11.21 -0.98 -7.95
CA ALA A 128 12.25 -2.02 -8.03
C ALA A 128 13.02 -2.07 -9.35
N ILE A 129 12.45 -1.53 -10.41
CA ILE A 129 13.07 -1.47 -11.75
C ILE A 129 13.69 -0.09 -12.07
N GLN A 130 13.64 0.86 -11.11
CA GLN A 130 14.26 2.15 -11.34
C GLN A 130 15.79 2.01 -11.32
N PRO A 131 16.49 2.61 -12.30
CA PRO A 131 17.94 2.72 -12.23
C PRO A 131 18.32 3.63 -11.05
N ASP A 132 19.50 3.42 -10.52
CA ASP A 132 20.14 4.33 -9.55
C ASP A 132 19.39 4.54 -8.22
N LEU A 133 18.68 3.49 -7.75
CA LEU A 133 18.12 3.53 -6.41
C LEU A 133 19.20 3.82 -5.36
N PRO A 134 18.97 4.73 -4.40
CA PRO A 134 19.94 5.07 -3.36
C PRO A 134 20.15 3.92 -2.35
N VAL A 135 19.34 2.86 -2.42
CA VAL A 135 19.35 1.71 -1.52
C VAL A 135 19.56 0.41 -2.27
N THR A 136 19.92 -0.66 -1.56
CA THR A 136 19.85 -2.02 -2.10
C THR A 136 18.46 -2.59 -1.83
N LEU A 137 17.63 -2.70 -2.88
CA LEU A 137 16.34 -3.39 -2.75
C LEU A 137 16.59 -4.90 -2.70
N ASN A 138 16.32 -5.50 -1.57
CA ASN A 138 16.63 -6.89 -1.27
C ASN A 138 15.46 -7.83 -1.63
N LYS A 139 14.24 -7.49 -1.19
CA LYS A 139 13.05 -8.31 -1.41
C LYS A 139 11.81 -7.45 -1.61
N LEU A 140 10.89 -7.99 -2.42
CA LEU A 140 9.58 -7.41 -2.68
C LEU A 140 8.49 -8.40 -2.22
N VAL A 141 7.55 -7.91 -1.39
CA VAL A 141 6.33 -8.64 -1.03
C VAL A 141 5.14 -7.88 -1.59
N MET A 142 4.31 -8.56 -2.38
CA MET A 142 3.09 -8.01 -2.98
C MET A 142 1.88 -8.76 -2.43
N SER A 143 1.00 -8.05 -1.71
CA SER A 143 -0.25 -8.61 -1.22
C SER A 143 -1.36 -8.38 -2.23
N ASP A 144 -1.78 -9.46 -2.84
CA ASP A 144 -2.93 -9.64 -3.74
C ASP A 144 -2.98 -8.69 -4.93
N ILE A 145 -1.84 -8.55 -5.60
CA ILE A 145 -1.71 -7.76 -6.82
C ILE A 145 -0.67 -8.38 -7.74
N GLY A 146 -0.85 -8.19 -9.02
CA GLY A 146 0.07 -8.61 -10.07
C GLY A 146 0.13 -7.63 -11.22
N PRO A 147 0.90 -7.95 -12.27
CA PRO A 147 1.10 -7.06 -13.42
C PRO A 147 -0.12 -6.92 -14.33
N LEU A 148 -1.13 -7.77 -14.20
CA LEU A 148 -2.37 -7.69 -14.95
C LEU A 148 -3.55 -7.56 -13.99
N ILE A 149 -4.29 -6.46 -14.11
CA ILE A 149 -5.49 -6.19 -13.31
C ILE A 149 -6.69 -6.14 -14.24
N PRO A 150 -7.69 -7.02 -14.07
CA PRO A 150 -8.86 -7.06 -14.95
C PRO A 150 -9.72 -5.81 -14.82
N ALA A 151 -10.25 -5.32 -15.93
CA ALA A 151 -11.22 -4.21 -15.96
C ALA A 151 -12.46 -4.48 -15.08
N THR A 152 -12.86 -5.73 -14.93
CA THR A 152 -13.98 -6.13 -14.08
C THR A 152 -13.72 -5.81 -12.60
N ALA A 153 -12.50 -6.08 -12.11
CA ALA A 153 -12.08 -5.71 -10.77
C ALA A 153 -12.00 -4.20 -10.59
N LEU A 154 -11.44 -3.48 -11.58
CA LEU A 154 -11.36 -2.03 -11.56
C LEU A 154 -12.75 -1.36 -11.57
N LYS A 155 -13.72 -1.90 -12.32
CA LYS A 155 -15.11 -1.43 -12.31
C LYS A 155 -15.75 -1.61 -10.94
N ARG A 156 -15.57 -2.77 -10.29
CA ARG A 156 -16.05 -2.99 -8.92
C ARG A 156 -15.42 -2.00 -7.93
N ILE A 157 -14.12 -1.70 -8.07
CA ILE A 157 -13.44 -0.70 -7.24
C ILE A 157 -14.03 0.70 -7.49
N ALA A 158 -14.27 1.07 -8.75
CA ALA A 158 -14.89 2.34 -9.12
C ALA A 158 -16.28 2.54 -8.50
N ASP A 159 -17.01 1.44 -8.22
CA ASP A 159 -18.35 1.50 -7.61
C ASP A 159 -18.33 2.08 -6.18
N TYR A 160 -17.22 2.04 -5.45
CA TYR A 160 -17.14 2.56 -4.09
C TYR A 160 -16.12 3.68 -3.89
N VAL A 161 -15.05 3.73 -4.68
CA VAL A 161 -14.00 4.73 -4.54
C VAL A 161 -14.54 6.14 -4.84
N GLY A 162 -14.20 7.10 -3.97
CA GLY A 162 -14.63 8.48 -4.09
C GLY A 162 -16.08 8.74 -3.69
N LYS A 163 -16.82 7.72 -3.23
CA LYS A 163 -18.01 7.95 -2.42
C LYS A 163 -17.55 8.43 -1.05
N ASP A 164 -18.11 9.53 -0.57
CA ASP A 164 -17.81 10.10 0.75
C ASP A 164 -19.02 9.97 1.67
N PRO A 165 -19.41 8.72 2.06
CA PRO A 165 -20.57 8.53 2.92
C PRO A 165 -20.29 9.10 4.31
N ARG A 166 -21.35 9.68 4.91
CA ARG A 166 -21.34 10.24 6.27
C ARG A 166 -22.12 9.35 7.20
N PHE A 167 -21.59 9.17 8.41
CA PHE A 167 -22.15 8.32 9.44
C PHE A 167 -22.36 9.13 10.72
N GLU A 168 -23.50 8.96 11.36
CA GLU A 168 -23.88 9.70 12.57
C GLU A 168 -22.94 9.45 13.76
N ASN A 169 -22.29 8.28 13.79
CA ASN A 169 -21.38 7.91 14.86
C ASN A 169 -20.34 6.88 14.38
N PHE A 170 -19.32 6.68 15.20
CA PHE A 170 -18.22 5.75 14.91
C PHE A 170 -18.69 4.30 14.76
N ALA A 171 -19.72 3.86 15.50
CA ALA A 171 -20.22 2.48 15.41
C ALA A 171 -20.86 2.21 14.04
N ALA A 172 -21.63 3.16 13.51
CA ALA A 172 -22.21 3.08 12.17
C ALA A 172 -21.11 3.07 11.08
N PHE A 173 -20.10 3.92 11.21
CA PHE A 173 -18.93 3.91 10.32
C PHE A 173 -18.22 2.55 10.33
N LYS A 174 -17.90 2.01 11.51
CA LYS A 174 -17.23 0.72 11.67
C LYS A 174 -18.06 -0.42 11.06
N ALA A 175 -19.37 -0.44 11.30
CA ALA A 175 -20.26 -1.45 10.73
C ALA A 175 -20.27 -1.42 9.19
N TYR A 176 -20.35 -0.22 8.62
CA TYR A 176 -20.27 -0.04 7.17
C TYR A 176 -18.92 -0.48 6.60
N MET A 177 -17.81 -0.07 7.24
CA MET A 177 -16.47 -0.47 6.83
C MET A 177 -16.33 -2.01 6.82
N LYS A 178 -16.80 -2.70 7.85
CA LYS A 178 -16.82 -4.17 7.89
C LYS A 178 -17.63 -4.76 6.74
N ALA A 179 -18.80 -4.19 6.44
CA ALA A 179 -19.69 -4.69 5.38
C ALA A 179 -19.06 -4.59 3.98
N ILE A 180 -18.30 -3.53 3.69
CA ILE A 180 -17.64 -3.35 2.39
C ILE A 180 -16.28 -4.06 2.30
N SER A 181 -15.75 -4.59 3.41
CA SER A 181 -14.43 -5.21 3.51
C SER A 181 -14.49 -6.71 3.82
N VAL A 182 -15.60 -7.37 3.52
CA VAL A 182 -15.78 -8.81 3.77
C VAL A 182 -14.75 -9.69 3.10
N THR A 183 -14.14 -9.21 2.02
CA THR A 183 -13.12 -9.93 1.26
C THR A 183 -11.75 -9.98 1.95
N PHE A 184 -11.54 -9.24 3.06
CA PHE A 184 -10.27 -9.25 3.79
C PHE A 184 -10.03 -10.54 4.59
N GLY A 185 -11.03 -11.42 4.61
CA GLY A 185 -10.99 -12.67 5.35
C GLY A 185 -11.34 -12.50 6.83
N PRO A 186 -11.06 -13.53 7.63
CA PRO A 186 -11.41 -13.51 9.06
C PRO A 186 -10.48 -12.56 9.82
N LEU A 187 -11.03 -11.47 10.32
CA LEU A 187 -10.37 -10.54 11.24
C LEU A 187 -11.04 -10.56 12.59
N THR A 188 -10.26 -10.43 13.66
CA THR A 188 -10.78 -10.31 15.02
C THR A 188 -11.48 -8.96 15.24
N GLU A 189 -12.29 -8.86 16.28
CA GLU A 189 -12.96 -7.59 16.62
C GLU A 189 -11.96 -6.50 17.00
N GLU A 190 -10.81 -6.86 17.56
CA GLU A 190 -9.70 -5.95 17.83
C GLU A 190 -9.12 -5.39 16.53
N GLN A 191 -8.83 -6.25 15.54
CA GLN A 191 -8.31 -5.85 14.24
C GLN A 191 -9.32 -4.95 13.50
N TRP A 192 -10.61 -5.29 13.52
CA TRP A 192 -11.66 -4.44 12.94
C TRP A 192 -11.76 -3.08 13.62
N THR A 193 -11.64 -3.04 14.96
CA THR A 193 -11.65 -1.78 15.71
C THR A 193 -10.43 -0.93 15.38
N HIS A 194 -9.26 -1.54 15.33
CA HIS A 194 -8.01 -0.88 14.93
C HIS A 194 -8.13 -0.26 13.54
N MET A 195 -8.55 -1.03 12.56
CA MET A 195 -8.76 -0.54 11.19
C MET A 195 -9.76 0.61 11.14
N ALA A 196 -10.88 0.51 11.87
CA ALA A 196 -11.91 1.54 11.89
C ALA A 196 -11.40 2.84 12.51
N ILE A 197 -10.70 2.78 13.65
CA ILE A 197 -10.13 3.96 14.32
C ILE A 197 -9.22 4.74 13.36
N HIS A 198 -8.35 4.04 12.64
CA HIS A 198 -7.36 4.68 11.76
C HIS A 198 -7.91 5.06 10.39
N SER A 199 -9.02 4.43 9.95
CA SER A 199 -9.71 4.78 8.71
C SER A 199 -10.77 5.89 8.90
N ALA A 200 -11.19 6.17 10.12
CA ALA A 200 -12.19 7.18 10.41
C ALA A 200 -11.61 8.60 10.39
N ARG A 201 -12.36 9.51 9.80
CA ARG A 201 -12.22 10.96 9.95
C ARG A 201 -13.47 11.49 10.65
N GLU A 202 -13.29 12.10 11.81
CA GLU A 202 -14.34 12.81 12.50
C GLU A 202 -14.42 14.26 11.96
N TYR A 203 -15.63 14.72 11.70
CA TYR A 203 -15.92 16.05 11.19
C TYR A 203 -16.42 16.96 12.30
N ALA A 204 -16.36 18.27 12.08
CA ALA A 204 -16.74 19.27 13.07
C ALA A 204 -18.22 19.17 13.53
N ASP A 205 -19.07 18.55 12.73
CA ASP A 205 -20.47 18.29 13.05
C ASP A 205 -20.69 16.98 13.85
N GLY A 206 -19.61 16.28 14.22
CA GLY A 206 -19.64 15.01 14.94
C GLY A 206 -19.90 13.79 14.07
N THR A 207 -20.06 13.95 12.76
CA THR A 207 -20.18 12.84 11.83
C THR A 207 -18.82 12.22 11.50
N TYR A 208 -18.85 10.98 10.98
CA TYR A 208 -17.68 10.22 10.58
C TYR A 208 -17.68 9.94 9.09
N GLY A 209 -16.51 9.88 8.47
CA GLY A 209 -16.31 9.44 7.10
C GLY A 209 -14.94 8.78 6.94
N PHE A 210 -14.59 8.41 5.71
CA PHE A 210 -13.29 7.83 5.43
C PHE A 210 -12.17 8.88 5.46
N ARG A 211 -11.00 8.45 5.91
CA ARG A 211 -9.78 9.27 5.96
C ARG A 211 -8.96 9.13 4.67
N TYR A 212 -9.62 9.36 3.52
CA TYR A 212 -8.94 9.53 2.24
C TYR A 212 -9.65 10.60 1.41
N ASP A 213 -8.92 11.24 0.50
CA ASP A 213 -9.47 12.26 -0.39
C ASP A 213 -10.38 11.60 -1.45
N PRO A 214 -11.68 11.92 -1.52
CA PRO A 214 -12.56 11.39 -2.56
C PRO A 214 -12.09 11.65 -3.99
N LYS A 215 -11.23 12.67 -4.20
CA LYS A 215 -10.65 12.99 -5.51
C LYS A 215 -9.74 11.91 -6.08
N ILE A 216 -9.29 10.92 -5.27
CA ILE A 216 -8.55 9.73 -5.78
C ILE A 216 -9.35 8.91 -6.79
N ALA A 217 -10.67 9.08 -6.82
CA ALA A 217 -11.54 8.47 -7.81
C ALA A 217 -11.46 9.10 -9.20
N TYR A 218 -10.65 10.14 -9.39
CA TYR A 218 -10.58 10.86 -10.67
C TYR A 218 -10.23 9.93 -11.84
N SER A 219 -9.21 9.08 -11.69
CA SER A 219 -8.77 8.14 -12.72
C SER A 219 -9.88 7.19 -13.19
N PHE A 220 -10.76 6.75 -12.26
CA PHE A 220 -11.88 5.88 -12.59
C PHE A 220 -13.05 6.61 -13.30
N LYS A 221 -13.06 7.94 -13.26
CA LYS A 221 -14.11 8.77 -13.86
C LYS A 221 -13.67 9.46 -15.14
N ALA A 222 -12.37 9.73 -15.26
CA ALA A 222 -11.80 10.47 -16.37
C ALA A 222 -11.52 9.59 -17.60
N HIS A 223 -11.36 8.29 -17.41
CA HIS A 223 -10.97 7.35 -18.46
C HIS A 223 -11.93 6.17 -18.57
N GLU A 224 -11.94 5.55 -19.75
CA GLU A 224 -12.56 4.23 -19.90
C GLU A 224 -11.78 3.19 -19.07
N ILE A 225 -12.51 2.41 -18.29
CA ILE A 225 -11.90 1.37 -17.46
C ILE A 225 -11.61 0.14 -18.32
N THR A 226 -10.32 -0.06 -18.61
CA THR A 226 -9.76 -1.21 -19.32
C THR A 226 -8.84 -2.01 -18.41
N ASP A 227 -8.38 -3.18 -18.88
CA ASP A 227 -7.34 -3.92 -18.16
C ASP A 227 -6.07 -3.08 -18.01
N ILE A 228 -5.43 -3.15 -16.83
CA ILE A 228 -4.10 -2.59 -16.62
C ILE A 228 -3.08 -3.70 -16.88
N ASP A 229 -2.23 -3.51 -17.87
CA ASP A 229 -1.16 -4.44 -18.25
C ASP A 229 0.23 -3.84 -17.97
N LEU A 230 0.93 -4.42 -17.01
CA LEU A 230 2.27 -4.03 -16.57
C LEU A 230 3.27 -5.21 -16.70
N TRP A 231 3.00 -6.16 -17.61
CA TRP A 231 3.89 -7.29 -17.83
C TRP A 231 5.30 -6.88 -18.27
N GLN A 232 5.41 -5.78 -19.01
CA GLN A 232 6.72 -5.25 -19.42
C GLN A 232 7.55 -4.82 -18.20
N GLN A 233 6.93 -4.22 -17.19
CA GLN A 233 7.58 -3.84 -15.93
C GLN A 233 7.91 -5.06 -15.10
N TRP A 234 7.00 -6.03 -15.02
CA TRP A 234 7.20 -7.28 -14.31
C TRP A 234 8.40 -8.08 -14.83
N ASP A 235 8.54 -8.18 -16.15
CA ASP A 235 9.62 -8.93 -16.80
C ASP A 235 11.02 -8.31 -16.57
N GLN A 236 11.09 -7.04 -16.17
CA GLN A 236 12.33 -6.36 -15.80
C GLN A 236 12.75 -6.59 -14.34
N LEU A 237 11.84 -7.12 -13.50
CA LEU A 237 12.15 -7.39 -12.10
C LEU A 237 13.18 -8.50 -11.97
N THR A 238 14.19 -8.25 -11.12
CA THR A 238 15.21 -9.23 -10.73
C THR A 238 15.22 -9.52 -9.23
N VAL A 239 14.50 -8.71 -8.47
CA VAL A 239 14.43 -8.80 -7.00
C VAL A 239 13.60 -10.02 -6.60
N PRO A 240 14.08 -10.87 -5.66
CA PRO A 240 13.28 -11.95 -5.09
C PRO A 240 11.91 -11.44 -4.63
N THR A 241 10.85 -12.05 -5.15
CA THR A 241 9.49 -11.56 -4.95
C THR A 241 8.59 -12.65 -4.37
N LEU A 242 7.87 -12.29 -3.31
CA LEU A 242 6.77 -13.07 -2.73
C LEU A 242 5.44 -12.40 -3.08
N VAL A 243 4.47 -13.20 -3.52
CA VAL A 243 3.09 -12.74 -3.73
C VAL A 243 2.16 -13.54 -2.83
N LEU A 244 1.41 -12.85 -2.00
CA LEU A 244 0.32 -13.43 -1.22
C LEU A 244 -0.97 -13.24 -2.01
N ARG A 245 -1.62 -14.32 -2.39
CA ARG A 245 -2.86 -14.28 -3.16
C ARG A 245 -4.04 -14.77 -2.32
N GLY A 246 -5.09 -13.96 -2.19
CA GLY A 246 -6.37 -14.46 -1.71
C GLY A 246 -6.98 -15.43 -2.73
N VAL A 247 -7.37 -16.62 -2.30
CA VAL A 247 -7.95 -17.64 -3.22
C VAL A 247 -9.20 -17.10 -3.92
N GLU A 248 -9.95 -16.24 -3.23
CA GLU A 248 -11.20 -15.62 -3.71
C GLU A 248 -10.99 -14.24 -4.36
N SER A 249 -9.73 -13.89 -4.66
CA SER A 249 -9.41 -12.58 -5.27
C SER A 249 -9.94 -12.48 -6.71
N ASP A 250 -10.59 -11.35 -6.97
CA ASP A 250 -10.99 -10.92 -8.31
C ASP A 250 -9.97 -9.95 -8.96
N VAL A 251 -8.99 -9.47 -8.19
CA VAL A 251 -7.94 -8.55 -8.65
C VAL A 251 -6.73 -9.31 -9.19
N LEU A 252 -6.27 -10.33 -8.47
CA LEU A 252 -5.18 -11.20 -8.90
C LEU A 252 -5.73 -12.57 -9.31
N SER A 253 -5.87 -12.81 -10.61
CA SER A 253 -6.37 -14.08 -11.12
C SER A 253 -5.38 -15.23 -10.92
N VAL A 254 -5.88 -16.47 -10.87
CA VAL A 254 -5.05 -17.68 -10.84
C VAL A 254 -4.10 -17.74 -12.04
N GLN A 255 -4.59 -17.36 -13.22
CA GLN A 255 -3.81 -17.35 -14.46
C GLN A 255 -2.66 -16.34 -14.39
N THR A 256 -2.94 -15.12 -13.89
CA THR A 256 -1.90 -14.10 -13.68
C THR A 256 -0.86 -14.59 -12.68
N ALA A 257 -1.28 -15.14 -11.55
CA ALA A 257 -0.37 -15.69 -10.54
C ALA A 257 0.51 -16.82 -11.09
N ALA A 258 -0.05 -17.73 -11.89
CA ALA A 258 0.71 -18.81 -12.54
C ALA A 258 1.77 -18.24 -13.52
N GLN A 259 1.46 -17.16 -14.26
CA GLN A 259 2.44 -16.51 -15.14
C GLN A 259 3.54 -15.80 -14.34
N MET A 260 3.23 -15.23 -13.18
CA MET A 260 4.21 -14.60 -12.30
C MET A 260 5.26 -15.57 -11.75
N GLN A 261 4.93 -16.86 -11.64
CA GLN A 261 5.88 -17.90 -11.22
C GLN A 261 6.92 -18.28 -12.29
N ILE A 262 6.67 -17.99 -13.56
CA ILE A 262 7.54 -18.38 -14.68
C ILE A 262 8.16 -17.20 -15.43
N ARG A 263 7.68 -15.96 -15.17
CA ARG A 263 8.14 -14.72 -15.81
C ARG A 263 8.82 -13.80 -14.79
N GLY A 264 9.66 -12.89 -15.28
CA GLY A 264 10.35 -11.89 -14.47
C GLY A 264 11.12 -12.51 -13.30
N PRO A 265 10.85 -12.11 -12.05
CA PRO A 265 11.57 -12.60 -10.87
C PRO A 265 11.21 -14.05 -10.51
N LYS A 266 10.26 -14.68 -11.22
CA LYS A 266 9.72 -16.01 -10.91
C LYS A 266 9.23 -16.08 -9.46
N ALA A 267 8.26 -15.25 -9.14
CA ALA A 267 7.79 -15.02 -7.78
C ALA A 267 7.33 -16.30 -7.08
N GLN A 268 7.63 -16.37 -5.79
CA GLN A 268 6.97 -17.33 -4.90
C GLN A 268 5.54 -16.89 -4.70
N ILE A 269 4.56 -17.78 -4.97
CA ILE A 269 3.15 -17.52 -4.73
C ILE A 269 2.69 -18.31 -3.51
N VAL A 270 2.00 -17.65 -2.58
CA VAL A 270 1.32 -18.30 -1.47
C VAL A 270 -0.16 -17.95 -1.54
N GLU A 271 -1.00 -18.99 -1.66
CA GLU A 271 -2.45 -18.83 -1.70
C GLU A 271 -3.04 -18.91 -0.30
N LEU A 272 -3.96 -17.98 0.01
CA LEU A 272 -4.61 -17.85 1.31
C LEU A 272 -6.11 -18.12 1.16
N PRO A 273 -6.60 -19.29 1.63
CA PRO A 273 -8.00 -19.67 1.54
C PRO A 273 -8.90 -18.75 2.39
N GLY A 274 -10.14 -18.53 1.94
CA GLY A 274 -11.13 -17.72 2.65
C GLY A 274 -10.86 -16.22 2.61
N ILE A 275 -9.96 -15.78 1.73
CA ILE A 275 -9.58 -14.38 1.57
C ILE A 275 -9.71 -13.99 0.09
N GLY A 276 -10.33 -12.84 -0.15
CA GLY A 276 -10.35 -12.20 -1.46
C GLY A 276 -9.33 -11.06 -1.53
N HIS A 277 -9.74 -9.94 -2.10
CA HIS A 277 -8.87 -8.75 -2.18
C HIS A 277 -9.09 -7.86 -0.96
N SER A 278 -8.09 -7.79 -0.06
CA SER A 278 -6.76 -8.37 -0.03
C SER A 278 -6.43 -8.94 1.37
N PRO A 279 -5.43 -9.86 1.49
CA PRO A 279 -4.85 -10.23 2.79
C PRO A 279 -4.32 -8.99 3.52
N MET A 280 -4.67 -8.86 4.80
CA MET A 280 -4.38 -7.64 5.58
C MET A 280 -3.06 -7.70 6.36
N LEU A 281 -2.36 -8.85 6.36
CA LEU A 281 -1.09 -9.06 7.08
C LEU A 281 -1.20 -8.79 8.60
N MET A 282 -2.36 -9.10 9.18
CA MET A 282 -2.67 -8.83 10.59
C MET A 282 -2.68 -10.09 11.45
N ASP A 283 -2.76 -11.28 10.85
CA ASP A 283 -2.73 -12.54 11.59
C ASP A 283 -1.33 -13.17 11.60
N ASP A 284 -1.07 -14.00 12.61
CA ASP A 284 0.23 -14.64 12.84
C ASP A 284 0.69 -15.51 11.66
N HIS A 285 -0.24 -16.10 10.90
CA HIS A 285 0.09 -16.96 9.76
C HIS A 285 0.63 -16.12 8.61
N GLN A 286 -0.08 -15.07 8.20
CA GLN A 286 0.34 -14.15 7.15
C GLN A 286 1.66 -13.44 7.53
N ILE A 287 1.76 -12.95 8.77
CA ILE A 287 2.98 -12.30 9.29
C ILE A 287 4.18 -13.26 9.23
N ARG A 288 3.99 -14.52 9.59
CA ARG A 288 5.04 -15.55 9.56
C ARG A 288 5.54 -15.80 8.14
N ILE A 289 4.64 -15.93 7.16
CA ILE A 289 5.00 -16.12 5.75
C ILE A 289 5.90 -14.96 5.28
N VAL A 290 5.49 -13.72 5.54
CA VAL A 290 6.25 -12.51 5.17
C VAL A 290 7.61 -12.50 5.88
N ARG A 291 7.63 -12.72 7.20
CA ARG A 291 8.85 -12.74 7.99
C ARG A 291 9.85 -13.79 7.48
N ASP A 292 9.38 -15.01 7.26
CA ASP A 292 10.23 -16.12 6.87
C ASP A 292 10.79 -15.90 5.45
N PHE A 293 10.02 -15.32 4.55
CA PHE A 293 10.52 -14.89 3.24
C PHE A 293 11.58 -13.78 3.34
N ILE A 294 11.34 -12.73 4.15
CA ILE A 294 12.29 -11.62 4.28
C ILE A 294 13.61 -12.09 4.93
N LYS A 295 13.54 -13.02 5.90
CA LYS A 295 14.72 -13.56 6.60
C LYS A 295 15.45 -14.67 5.84
N ALA A 296 14.86 -15.27 4.84
CA ALA A 296 15.54 -16.27 4.02
C ALA A 296 16.75 -15.67 3.30
N SER A 297 17.85 -16.41 3.22
CA SER A 297 19.10 -16.01 2.57
C SER A 297 18.95 -15.97 1.06
#